data_dd4d7644d9f04a5e32cfab58ac05ba02
#
_entry.id   dd4d7644d9f04a5e32cfab58ac05ba02
#
_cell.length_a   1.000
_cell.length_b   1.000
_cell.length_c   1.000
_cell.angle_alpha   90.00
_cell.angle_beta   90.00
_cell.angle_gamma   90.00
#
_symmetry.space_group_name_H-M   'P 1'
#
loop_
_entity.id
_entity.type
_entity.pdbx_description
1 polymer ?
#
loop_
_entity_poly.entity_id
_entity_poly.type
_entity_poly.pdbx_seq_one_letter_code
_entity_poly.pdbx_strand_id
1 'polypeptide(L)'
;MKRFLSLLMLILSSMFAFCNSPREITKQDSIRILKEVEIYITTFQKQLDKTYSDDLENGIITEFSIDTCKIERIATKKIEIDYSTMGISVAIKELTNQYDKLLNKYYHKLLSKLIGADKETLKQSQRNWIQFRESETKLIILMSDDKYSGGGTIQNNIISANILDLTKKRLVEIYQYLLGITE
;
A
#
# COMPACT_ATOMS: atom_id res chain seq x y z
N MET A 1 -30.57 -40.86 19.58
CA MET A 1 -29.15 -40.64 19.88
C MET A 1 -28.23 -40.81 18.67
N LYS A 2 -28.36 -41.86 17.83
CA LYS A 2 -27.46 -42.07 16.66
C LYS A 2 -27.50 -40.95 15.59
N ARG A 3 -28.63 -40.26 15.40
CA ARG A 3 -28.74 -39.16 14.42
C ARG A 3 -28.10 -37.82 14.92
N PHE A 4 -28.01 -37.61 16.23
CA PHE A 4 -27.36 -36.45 16.82
C PHE A 4 -25.85 -36.55 16.75
N LEU A 5 -25.27 -37.75 16.87
CA LEU A 5 -23.82 -37.97 16.76
C LEU A 5 -23.30 -37.75 15.33
N SER A 6 -24.11 -38.10 14.31
CA SER A 6 -23.71 -37.91 12.91
C SER A 6 -23.67 -36.40 12.50
N LEU A 7 -24.58 -35.61 13.06
CA LEU A 7 -24.61 -34.16 12.82
C LEU A 7 -23.45 -33.44 13.50
N LEU A 8 -23.07 -33.88 14.69
CA LEU A 8 -21.91 -33.33 15.42
C LEU A 8 -20.58 -33.64 14.72
N MET A 9 -20.44 -34.84 14.11
CA MET A 9 -19.27 -35.20 13.31
C MET A 9 -19.17 -34.40 12.00
N LEU A 10 -20.28 -34.04 11.37
CA LEU A 10 -20.31 -33.22 10.16
C LEU A 10 -19.93 -31.73 10.47
N ILE A 11 -20.32 -31.24 11.64
CA ILE A 11 -19.95 -29.89 12.07
C ILE A 11 -18.47 -29.81 12.47
N LEU A 12 -17.90 -30.87 13.09
CA LEU A 12 -16.46 -30.92 13.38
C LEU A 12 -15.61 -31.07 12.10
N SER A 13 -16.09 -31.75 11.07
CA SER A 13 -15.35 -31.88 9.80
C SER A 13 -15.31 -30.57 8.98
N SER A 14 -16.28 -29.66 9.20
CA SER A 14 -16.29 -28.35 8.54
C SER A 14 -15.41 -27.31 9.26
N MET A 15 -14.99 -27.55 10.51
CA MET A 15 -14.06 -26.68 11.24
C MET A 15 -12.57 -26.99 10.95
N PHE A 16 -12.24 -28.04 10.18
CA PHE A 16 -10.88 -28.34 9.74
C PHE A 16 -10.50 -27.64 8.41
N ALA A 17 -11.37 -26.75 7.90
CA ALA A 17 -11.04 -25.96 6.73
C ALA A 17 -10.39 -24.64 7.17
N PHE A 18 -9.13 -24.47 6.75
CA PHE A 18 -8.37 -23.23 6.73
C PHE A 18 -7.61 -22.81 8.00
N CYS A 19 -6.78 -23.70 8.52
CA CYS A 19 -5.51 -23.26 9.11
C CYS A 19 -4.40 -23.44 8.03
N ASN A 20 -4.45 -22.62 6.99
CA ASN A 20 -3.32 -22.57 6.07
C ASN A 20 -2.16 -21.91 6.83
N SER A 21 -1.07 -22.64 7.06
CA SER A 21 0.17 -22.05 7.55
C SER A 21 0.67 -20.98 6.55
N PRO A 22 1.36 -19.94 7.04
CA PRO A 22 1.98 -18.97 6.13
C PRO A 22 2.93 -19.71 5.18
N ARG A 23 2.91 -19.35 3.91
CA ARG A 23 3.77 -19.95 2.90
C ARG A 23 4.25 -18.91 1.90
N GLU A 24 5.38 -19.17 1.29
CA GLU A 24 5.92 -18.33 0.23
C GLU A 24 4.94 -18.16 -0.94
N ILE A 25 4.95 -16.96 -1.51
CA ILE A 25 4.09 -16.58 -2.65
C ILE A 25 4.68 -17.17 -3.92
N THR A 26 3.90 -18.02 -4.59
CA THR A 26 4.28 -18.62 -5.87
C THR A 26 4.01 -17.66 -7.04
N LYS A 27 4.57 -17.99 -8.21
CA LYS A 27 4.24 -17.29 -9.46
C LYS A 27 2.75 -17.38 -9.79
N GLN A 28 2.13 -18.52 -9.54
CA GLN A 28 0.70 -18.73 -9.71
C GLN A 28 -0.14 -17.81 -8.81
N ASP A 29 0.25 -17.68 -7.53
CA ASP A 29 -0.41 -16.77 -6.61
C ASP A 29 -0.33 -15.32 -7.10
N SER A 30 0.83 -14.89 -7.58
CA SER A 30 1.01 -13.56 -8.13
C SER A 30 0.09 -13.28 -9.31
N ILE A 31 -0.04 -14.24 -10.24
CA ILE A 31 -0.96 -14.13 -11.39
C ILE A 31 -2.42 -14.06 -10.92
N ARG A 32 -2.81 -14.93 -9.98
CA ARG A 32 -4.16 -14.96 -9.42
C ARG A 32 -4.50 -13.64 -8.72
N ILE A 33 -3.60 -13.15 -7.86
CA ILE A 33 -3.76 -11.87 -7.15
C ILE A 33 -4.00 -10.73 -8.14
N LEU A 34 -3.16 -10.61 -9.17
CA LEU A 34 -3.30 -9.55 -10.16
C LEU A 34 -4.65 -9.62 -10.86
N LYS A 35 -5.12 -10.81 -11.24
CA LYS A 35 -6.42 -10.99 -11.88
C LYS A 35 -7.59 -10.62 -10.94
N GLU A 36 -7.56 -11.07 -9.69
CA GLU A 36 -8.59 -10.74 -8.69
C GLU A 36 -8.65 -9.24 -8.42
N VAL A 37 -7.48 -8.61 -8.29
CA VAL A 37 -7.40 -7.15 -8.06
C VAL A 37 -7.90 -6.39 -9.27
N GLU A 38 -7.58 -6.79 -10.50
CA GLU A 38 -8.08 -6.13 -11.71
C GLU A 38 -9.61 -6.18 -11.83
N ILE A 39 -10.22 -7.32 -11.52
CA ILE A 39 -11.68 -7.46 -11.46
C ILE A 39 -12.28 -6.50 -10.41
N TYR A 40 -11.66 -6.45 -9.24
CA TYR A 40 -12.11 -5.54 -8.18
C TYR A 40 -11.99 -4.07 -8.60
N ILE A 41 -10.86 -3.66 -9.16
CA ILE A 41 -10.61 -2.29 -9.60
C ILE A 41 -11.61 -1.86 -10.68
N THR A 42 -11.95 -2.76 -11.62
CA THR A 42 -12.97 -2.48 -12.63
C THR A 42 -14.34 -2.17 -12.00
N THR A 43 -14.70 -2.89 -10.94
CA THR A 43 -15.94 -2.65 -10.21
C THR A 43 -15.88 -1.36 -9.39
N PHE A 44 -14.77 -1.11 -8.74
CA PHE A 44 -14.51 0.09 -7.95
C PHE A 44 -14.55 1.35 -8.80
N GLN A 45 -13.92 1.32 -9.99
CA GLN A 45 -13.98 2.42 -10.95
C GLN A 45 -15.43 2.75 -11.34
N LYS A 46 -16.24 1.77 -11.68
CA LYS A 46 -17.67 1.99 -11.99
C LYS A 46 -18.46 2.61 -10.83
N GLN A 47 -18.04 2.39 -9.59
CA GLN A 47 -18.65 3.03 -8.42
C GLN A 47 -18.20 4.49 -8.30
N LEU A 48 -16.91 4.77 -8.52
CA LEU A 48 -16.38 6.12 -8.53
C LEU A 48 -17.01 6.97 -9.64
N ASP A 49 -17.11 6.45 -10.86
CA ASP A 49 -17.73 7.11 -12.01
C ASP A 49 -19.20 7.49 -11.78
N LYS A 50 -19.90 6.78 -10.89
CA LYS A 50 -21.27 7.15 -10.46
C LYS A 50 -21.31 8.22 -9.37
N THR A 51 -20.23 8.38 -8.63
CA THR A 51 -20.15 9.26 -7.46
C THR A 51 -19.60 10.63 -7.85
N TYR A 52 -18.67 10.65 -8.78
CA TYR A 52 -17.97 11.85 -9.21
C TYR A 52 -18.40 12.26 -10.62
N SER A 53 -18.54 13.57 -10.86
CA SER A 53 -18.77 14.14 -12.20
C SER A 53 -17.49 14.07 -13.04
N ASP A 54 -17.63 14.22 -14.37
CA ASP A 54 -16.51 14.18 -15.34
C ASP A 54 -15.70 15.50 -15.38
N ASP A 55 -15.56 16.22 -14.27
CA ASP A 55 -14.66 17.37 -14.20
C ASP A 55 -13.22 16.95 -13.88
N LEU A 56 -12.28 17.87 -14.09
CA LEU A 56 -10.84 17.59 -13.95
C LEU A 56 -10.46 17.19 -12.52
N GLU A 57 -11.02 17.85 -11.50
CA GLU A 57 -10.74 17.58 -10.09
C GLU A 57 -11.20 16.17 -9.73
N ASN A 58 -12.41 15.79 -10.09
CA ASN A 58 -12.95 14.46 -9.86
C ASN A 58 -12.18 13.38 -10.65
N GLY A 59 -11.67 13.71 -11.83
CA GLY A 59 -10.77 12.84 -12.59
C GLY A 59 -9.48 12.53 -11.83
N ILE A 60 -8.86 13.53 -11.19
CA ILE A 60 -7.66 13.35 -10.35
C ILE A 60 -7.98 12.52 -9.10
N ILE A 61 -9.13 12.78 -8.45
CA ILE A 61 -9.58 12.03 -7.27
C ILE A 61 -9.80 10.55 -7.62
N THR A 62 -10.50 10.29 -8.73
CA THR A 62 -10.77 8.93 -9.20
C THR A 62 -9.49 8.18 -9.51
N GLU A 63 -8.57 8.80 -10.26
CA GLU A 63 -7.29 8.19 -10.60
C GLU A 63 -6.44 7.87 -9.37
N PHE A 64 -6.32 8.81 -8.42
CA PHE A 64 -5.59 8.60 -7.18
C PHE A 64 -6.17 7.46 -6.34
N SER A 65 -7.51 7.42 -6.25
CA SER A 65 -8.22 6.37 -5.50
C SER A 65 -8.01 4.99 -6.11
N ILE A 66 -8.03 4.89 -7.44
CA ILE A 66 -7.78 3.64 -8.17
C ILE A 66 -6.32 3.20 -7.99
N ASP A 67 -5.36 4.10 -8.18
CA ASP A 67 -3.94 3.81 -8.07
C ASP A 67 -3.58 3.27 -6.68
N THR A 68 -4.01 3.98 -5.63
CA THR A 68 -3.72 3.58 -4.24
C THR A 68 -4.44 2.31 -3.85
N CYS A 69 -5.73 2.18 -4.20
CA CYS A 69 -6.50 0.97 -3.93
C CYS A 69 -5.86 -0.27 -4.57
N LYS A 70 -5.41 -0.17 -5.82
CA LYS A 70 -4.79 -1.28 -6.55
C LYS A 70 -3.56 -1.81 -5.84
N ILE A 71 -2.60 -0.94 -5.48
CA ILE A 71 -1.35 -1.37 -4.84
C ILE A 71 -1.57 -1.91 -3.43
N GLU A 72 -2.48 -1.31 -2.67
CA GLU A 72 -2.80 -1.77 -1.31
C GLU A 72 -3.48 -3.13 -1.32
N ARG A 73 -4.42 -3.37 -2.24
CA ARG A 73 -5.06 -4.68 -2.36
C ARG A 73 -4.08 -5.78 -2.76
N ILE A 74 -3.15 -5.50 -3.66
CA ILE A 74 -2.09 -6.46 -4.02
C ILE A 74 -1.28 -6.84 -2.77
N ALA A 75 -0.85 -5.85 -1.98
CA ALA A 75 -0.08 -6.09 -0.75
C ALA A 75 -0.90 -6.89 0.28
N THR A 76 -2.16 -6.52 0.50
CA THR A 76 -3.07 -7.23 1.42
C THR A 76 -3.22 -8.69 1.00
N LYS A 77 -3.48 -8.96 -0.29
CA LYS A 77 -3.60 -10.33 -0.82
C LYS A 77 -2.33 -11.16 -0.66
N LYS A 78 -1.17 -10.54 -0.76
CA LYS A 78 0.11 -11.20 -0.49
C LYS A 78 0.25 -11.55 0.99
N ILE A 79 -0.08 -10.63 1.89
CA ILE A 79 -0.04 -10.86 3.34
C ILE A 79 -1.04 -11.94 3.77
N GLU A 80 -2.22 -12.05 3.13
CA GLU A 80 -3.17 -13.13 3.38
C GLU A 80 -2.61 -14.53 3.10
N ILE A 81 -1.62 -14.66 2.21
CA ILE A 81 -0.95 -15.93 1.88
C ILE A 81 0.27 -16.17 2.76
N ASP A 82 1.13 -15.14 2.88
CA ASP A 82 2.33 -15.20 3.70
C ASP A 82 2.29 -14.14 4.81
N TYR A 83 1.63 -14.50 5.89
CA TYR A 83 1.52 -13.68 7.08
C TYR A 83 2.65 -13.94 8.10
N SER A 84 3.73 -14.62 7.70
CA SER A 84 4.96 -14.69 8.48
C SER A 84 5.59 -13.30 8.63
N THR A 85 6.39 -13.10 9.67
CA THR A 85 7.10 -11.82 9.86
C THR A 85 7.90 -11.43 8.61
N MET A 86 8.55 -12.40 7.96
CA MET A 86 9.31 -12.17 6.73
C MET A 86 8.37 -11.82 5.57
N GLY A 87 7.28 -12.58 5.36
CA GLY A 87 6.32 -12.34 4.28
C GLY A 87 5.67 -10.96 4.38
N ILE A 88 5.26 -10.56 5.58
CA ILE A 88 4.74 -9.22 5.85
C ILE A 88 5.78 -8.14 5.50
N SER A 89 7.04 -8.28 5.96
CA SER A 89 8.11 -7.33 5.64
C SER A 89 8.36 -7.21 4.13
N VAL A 90 8.36 -8.32 3.41
CA VAL A 90 8.53 -8.34 1.95
C VAL A 90 7.37 -7.63 1.27
N ALA A 91 6.12 -7.94 1.65
CA ALA A 91 4.94 -7.30 1.06
C ALA A 91 4.91 -5.79 1.32
N ILE A 92 5.26 -5.33 2.53
CA ILE A 92 5.33 -3.89 2.86
C ILE A 92 6.45 -3.21 2.07
N LYS A 93 7.60 -3.85 1.89
CA LYS A 93 8.71 -3.31 1.10
C LYS A 93 8.34 -3.15 -0.38
N GLU A 94 7.65 -4.13 -0.95
CA GLU A 94 7.12 -4.02 -2.31
C GLU A 94 6.07 -2.91 -2.42
N LEU A 95 5.18 -2.79 -1.43
CA LEU A 95 4.20 -1.72 -1.37
C LEU A 95 4.87 -0.34 -1.31
N THR A 96 5.94 -0.18 -0.52
CA THR A 96 6.74 1.05 -0.47
C THR A 96 7.27 1.42 -1.85
N ASN A 97 7.81 0.46 -2.60
CA ASN A 97 8.28 0.69 -3.96
C ASN A 97 7.15 1.11 -4.92
N GLN A 98 5.92 0.60 -4.73
CA GLN A 98 4.78 1.05 -5.52
C GLN A 98 4.35 2.48 -5.14
N TYR A 99 4.38 2.82 -3.84
CA TYR A 99 4.12 4.18 -3.40
C TYR A 99 5.18 5.18 -3.90
N ASP A 100 6.46 4.81 -3.98
CA ASP A 100 7.50 5.63 -4.61
C ASP A 100 7.19 5.92 -6.10
N LYS A 101 6.69 4.91 -6.83
CA LYS A 101 6.25 5.11 -8.23
C LYS A 101 5.06 6.06 -8.32
N LEU A 102 4.07 5.93 -7.44
CA LEU A 102 2.93 6.84 -7.38
C LEU A 102 3.37 8.26 -6.98
N LEU A 103 4.26 8.39 -6.00
CA LEU A 103 4.83 9.68 -5.61
C LEU A 103 5.48 10.38 -6.82
N ASN A 104 6.29 9.66 -7.60
CA ASN A 104 6.87 10.21 -8.82
C ASN A 104 5.80 10.59 -9.85
N LYS A 105 4.77 9.75 -10.05
CA LYS A 105 3.66 10.04 -10.98
C LYS A 105 2.97 11.36 -10.61
N TYR A 106 2.54 11.51 -9.35
CA TYR A 106 1.81 12.70 -8.90
C TYR A 106 2.72 13.94 -8.78
N TYR A 107 3.98 13.76 -8.41
CA TYR A 107 4.98 14.82 -8.47
C TYR A 107 5.14 15.39 -9.88
N HIS A 108 5.22 14.55 -10.90
CA HIS A 108 5.30 15.02 -12.30
C HIS A 108 4.01 15.68 -12.77
N LYS A 109 2.84 15.21 -12.35
CA LYS A 109 1.57 15.89 -12.62
C LYS A 109 1.55 17.29 -12.01
N LEU A 110 1.91 17.43 -10.74
CA LEU A 110 2.03 18.72 -10.06
C LEU A 110 3.06 19.62 -10.76
N LEU A 111 4.24 19.10 -11.07
CA LEU A 111 5.30 19.85 -11.75
C LEU A 111 4.86 20.37 -13.12
N SER A 112 4.00 19.65 -13.85
CA SER A 112 3.49 20.09 -15.15
C SER A 112 2.53 21.26 -15.05
N LYS A 113 1.83 21.42 -13.93
CA LYS A 113 0.88 22.52 -13.67
C LYS A 113 1.56 23.81 -13.20
N LEU A 114 2.76 23.74 -12.67
CA LEU A 114 3.53 24.90 -12.20
C LEU A 114 4.27 25.59 -13.35
N ILE A 115 4.62 26.87 -13.16
CA ILE A 115 5.35 27.68 -14.15
C ILE A 115 6.59 28.36 -13.53
N GLY A 116 7.57 28.66 -14.36
CA GLY A 116 8.73 29.48 -13.99
C GLY A 116 9.43 29.04 -12.70
N ALA A 117 9.61 29.97 -11.78
CA ALA A 117 10.30 29.76 -10.50
C ALA A 117 9.58 28.79 -9.55
N ASP A 118 8.26 28.64 -9.70
CA ASP A 118 7.48 27.73 -8.84
C ASP A 118 7.88 26.26 -9.06
N LYS A 119 8.26 25.90 -10.29
CA LYS A 119 8.84 24.58 -10.58
C LYS A 119 10.11 24.32 -9.79
N GLU A 120 10.99 25.31 -9.68
CA GLU A 120 12.25 25.18 -8.92
C GLU A 120 11.98 25.05 -7.42
N THR A 121 10.97 25.75 -6.91
CA THR A 121 10.52 25.63 -5.52
C THR A 121 10.04 24.19 -5.23
N LEU A 122 9.21 23.60 -6.09
CA LEU A 122 8.78 22.21 -5.94
C LEU A 122 9.95 21.22 -6.02
N LYS A 123 10.86 21.41 -6.98
CA LYS A 123 12.06 20.57 -7.12
C LYS A 123 12.93 20.64 -5.86
N GLN A 124 13.14 21.85 -5.31
CA GLN A 124 13.94 22.02 -4.09
C GLN A 124 13.24 21.37 -2.89
N SER A 125 11.93 21.55 -2.73
CA SER A 125 11.15 20.87 -1.70
C SER A 125 11.29 19.35 -1.79
N GLN A 126 11.23 18.77 -3.00
CA GLN A 126 11.38 17.33 -3.17
C GLN A 126 12.79 16.84 -2.85
N ARG A 127 13.85 17.60 -3.24
CA ARG A 127 15.24 17.29 -2.86
C ARG A 127 15.43 17.27 -1.33
N ASN A 128 14.91 18.29 -0.65
CA ASN A 128 14.98 18.38 0.81
C ASN A 128 14.24 17.24 1.49
N TRP A 129 13.06 16.86 0.95
CA TRP A 129 12.29 15.72 1.46
C TRP A 129 13.04 14.38 1.28
N ILE A 130 13.73 14.16 0.16
CA ILE A 130 14.56 12.97 -0.05
C ILE A 130 15.64 12.87 1.02
N GLN A 131 16.36 13.98 1.31
CA GLN A 131 17.38 14.04 2.35
C GLN A 131 16.77 13.75 3.75
N PHE A 132 15.62 14.34 4.04
CA PHE A 132 14.88 14.05 5.28
C PHE A 132 14.53 12.56 5.38
N ARG A 133 13.94 11.97 4.33
CA ARG A 133 13.57 10.54 4.30
C ARG A 133 14.78 9.64 4.56
N GLU A 134 15.93 9.95 3.95
CA GLU A 134 17.17 9.19 4.15
C GLU A 134 17.65 9.26 5.61
N SER A 135 17.61 10.44 6.21
CA SER A 135 18.01 10.66 7.60
C SER A 135 17.06 9.96 8.57
N GLU A 136 15.75 10.10 8.34
CA GLU A 136 14.71 9.49 9.15
C GLU A 136 14.74 7.97 9.06
N THR A 137 14.99 7.41 7.87
CA THR A 137 15.16 5.97 7.69
C THR A 137 16.32 5.43 8.54
N LYS A 138 17.44 6.16 8.62
CA LYS A 138 18.57 5.78 9.49
C LYS A 138 18.17 5.81 10.96
N LEU A 139 17.41 6.81 11.38
CA LEU A 139 16.91 6.92 12.75
C LEU A 139 15.93 5.79 13.09
N ILE A 140 14.99 5.47 12.20
CA ILE A 140 14.04 4.35 12.35
C ILE A 140 14.80 3.04 12.57
N ILE A 141 15.81 2.77 11.75
CA ILE A 141 16.65 1.57 11.88
C ILE A 141 17.41 1.57 13.22
N LEU A 142 18.02 2.71 13.59
CA LEU A 142 18.74 2.85 14.85
C LEU A 142 17.83 2.58 16.06
N MET A 143 16.63 3.17 16.07
CA MET A 143 15.67 3.02 17.17
C MET A 143 15.07 1.62 17.26
N SER A 144 15.21 0.80 16.22
CA SER A 144 14.80 -0.61 16.19
C SER A 144 15.90 -1.58 16.68
N ASP A 145 17.09 -1.07 17.00
CA ASP A 145 18.17 -1.84 17.63
C ASP A 145 17.72 -2.39 18.99
N ASP A 146 18.16 -3.59 19.34
CA ASP A 146 17.75 -4.31 20.57
C ASP A 146 17.89 -3.46 21.83
N LYS A 147 18.92 -2.63 21.91
CA LYS A 147 19.19 -1.75 23.06
C LYS A 147 18.13 -0.66 23.28
N TYR A 148 17.36 -0.32 22.24
CA TYR A 148 16.32 0.71 22.31
C TYR A 148 14.90 0.12 22.22
N SER A 149 14.73 -0.96 21.45
CA SER A 149 13.41 -1.53 21.13
C SER A 149 13.06 -2.78 21.95
N GLY A 150 14.04 -3.39 22.62
CA GLY A 150 13.89 -4.71 23.23
C GLY A 150 14.02 -5.87 22.25
N GLY A 151 14.24 -5.58 20.95
CA GLY A 151 14.57 -6.58 19.94
C GLY A 151 13.40 -7.38 19.38
N GLY A 152 13.77 -8.52 18.76
CA GLY A 152 12.82 -9.46 18.17
C GLY A 152 12.55 -9.21 16.69
N THR A 153 12.12 -10.28 16.01
CA THR A 153 11.90 -10.28 14.55
C THR A 153 10.82 -9.32 14.08
N ILE A 154 9.91 -8.92 14.96
CA ILE A 154 8.83 -7.94 14.68
C ILE A 154 9.39 -6.56 14.31
N GLN A 155 10.62 -6.22 14.76
CA GLN A 155 11.25 -4.94 14.43
C GLN A 155 11.40 -4.73 12.92
N ASN A 156 11.61 -5.79 12.15
CA ASN A 156 11.65 -5.69 10.68
C ASN A 156 10.33 -5.19 10.08
N ASN A 157 9.19 -5.62 10.65
CA ASN A 157 7.88 -5.15 10.21
C ASN A 157 7.67 -3.68 10.60
N ILE A 158 8.08 -3.30 11.81
CA ILE A 158 7.97 -1.92 12.32
C ILE A 158 8.83 -0.98 11.46
N ILE A 159 10.08 -1.33 11.16
CA ILE A 159 10.95 -0.57 10.26
C ILE A 159 10.27 -0.39 8.89
N SER A 160 9.81 -1.49 8.30
CA SER A 160 9.20 -1.46 6.96
C SER A 160 7.93 -0.61 6.94
N ALA A 161 7.09 -0.69 7.97
CA ALA A 161 5.86 0.10 8.10
C ALA A 161 6.15 1.61 8.25
N ASN A 162 7.14 1.98 9.07
CA ASN A 162 7.53 3.38 9.27
C ASN A 162 8.09 4.00 7.98
N ILE A 163 8.91 3.27 7.22
CA ILE A 163 9.45 3.73 5.93
C ILE A 163 8.32 3.90 4.90
N LEU A 164 7.36 2.96 4.87
CA LEU A 164 6.16 3.08 4.04
C LEU A 164 5.38 4.35 4.39
N ASP A 165 5.15 4.61 5.68
CA ASP A 165 4.38 5.76 6.15
C ASP A 165 5.00 7.10 5.72
N LEU A 166 6.34 7.24 5.78
CA LEU A 166 7.04 8.42 5.25
C LEU A 166 6.70 8.67 3.78
N THR A 167 6.75 7.62 2.96
CA THR A 167 6.47 7.73 1.52
C THR A 167 5.00 8.04 1.24
N LYS A 168 4.07 7.38 1.98
CA LYS A 168 2.63 7.64 1.87
C LYS A 168 2.29 9.09 2.23
N LYS A 169 2.81 9.62 3.33
CA LYS A 169 2.60 11.01 3.75
C LYS A 169 3.02 11.99 2.66
N ARG A 170 4.21 11.80 2.07
CA ARG A 170 4.66 12.68 1.00
C ARG A 170 3.80 12.60 -0.25
N LEU A 171 3.38 11.40 -0.65
CA LEU A 171 2.47 11.24 -1.77
C LEU A 171 1.15 12.00 -1.54
N VAL A 172 0.57 11.89 -0.34
CA VAL A 172 -0.68 12.58 0.02
C VAL A 172 -0.50 14.10 -0.02
N GLU A 173 0.61 14.64 0.50
CA GLU A 173 0.93 16.08 0.42
C GLU A 173 0.98 16.56 -1.05
N ILE A 174 1.72 15.86 -1.91
CA ILE A 174 1.83 16.19 -3.34
C ILE A 174 0.47 16.12 -4.03
N TYR A 175 -0.33 15.09 -3.71
CA TYR A 175 -1.68 14.95 -4.23
C TYR A 175 -2.59 16.10 -3.78
N GLN A 176 -2.52 16.51 -2.51
CA GLN A 176 -3.31 17.64 -1.98
C GLN A 176 -2.93 18.97 -2.66
N TYR A 177 -1.61 19.21 -2.91
CA TYR A 177 -1.19 20.38 -3.68
C TYR A 177 -1.73 20.35 -5.12
N LEU A 178 -1.76 19.17 -5.74
CA LEU A 178 -2.31 19.02 -7.09
C LEU A 178 -3.80 19.31 -7.15
N LEU A 179 -4.58 18.88 -6.15
CA LEU A 179 -6.02 19.21 -6.02
C LEU A 179 -6.27 20.70 -5.74
N GLY A 180 -5.37 21.36 -5.02
CA GLY A 180 -5.52 22.78 -4.69
C GLY A 180 -5.22 23.73 -5.83
N ILE A 181 -4.76 23.23 -7.00
CA ILE A 181 -4.57 24.08 -8.19
C ILE A 181 -5.93 24.24 -8.89
N THR A 182 -6.52 25.41 -8.71
CA THR A 182 -7.69 25.83 -9.51
C THR A 182 -7.21 26.29 -10.89
N GLU A 183 -7.90 25.88 -11.94
CA GLU A 183 -7.67 26.37 -13.32
C GLU A 183 -8.19 27.79 -13.52
#